data_1bb94019788d0d58898d6177dbcab615
#
_entry.id   1bb94019788d0d58898d6177dbcab615
#
_cell.length_a   1.000
_cell.length_b   1.000
_cell.length_c   1.000
_cell.angle_alpha   90.00
_cell.angle_beta   90.00
_cell.angle_gamma   90.00
#
_symmetry.space_group_name_H-M   'P 1'
#
loop_
_entity.id
_entity.type
_entity.pdbx_description
1 polymer ?
#
loop_
_entity_poly.entity_id
_entity_poly.type
_entity_poly.pdbx_seq_one_letter_code
_entity_poly.pdbx_strand_id
1 'polypeptide(L)'
;MLFFAAAWLIARGLILGPKMAVRLATAALAVAVLAVPLRVPEVQEQSVQPVVRLIQPNAPQHQKWDPAFRQKFYERQLEFTAATGDVDLTIWPEVAVTFRLEYPDAPFDEIAAAARGGPVIFGAQRVEGMQAYNALAQLSGAGAMDDIYDKHHLVPFGEYIPGGDLVRRLGLRGLAEQLPLGFSPGAGPRVMAIENVGTYVPMICYEAIFPHELRKVDARPDFLLHLTNDAWFGPLSGPYQHLAQARARAIEFGLPVIRVANTGVSAVIDARGGIRDQLALNEAGFVDASLPRPTAATMYWRFGDRIAFALLFAGLIGLGLLGRSKSH
;
A
#
# COMPACT_ATOMS: atom_id res chain seq x y z
N MET A 1 10.94 -12.53 -8.72
CA MET A 1 10.73 -13.24 -10.01
C MET A 1 11.87 -13.00 -10.98
N LEU A 2 12.23 -11.75 -11.35
CA LEU A 2 13.33 -11.46 -12.29
C LEU A 2 14.69 -12.05 -11.87
N PHE A 3 15.05 -11.97 -10.59
CA PHE A 3 16.30 -12.56 -10.07
C PHE A 3 16.33 -14.09 -10.21
N PHE A 4 15.21 -14.78 -9.96
CA PHE A 4 15.13 -16.23 -10.15
C PHE A 4 15.20 -16.62 -11.62
N ALA A 5 14.55 -15.85 -12.51
CA ALA A 5 14.64 -16.08 -13.94
C ALA A 5 16.07 -15.83 -14.47
N ALA A 6 16.74 -14.76 -14.03
CA ALA A 6 18.12 -14.48 -14.37
C ALA A 6 19.07 -15.56 -13.85
N ALA A 7 18.93 -15.99 -12.59
CA ALA A 7 19.74 -17.06 -12.01
C ALA A 7 19.55 -18.39 -12.76
N TRP A 8 18.31 -18.73 -13.14
CA TRP A 8 18.00 -19.92 -13.90
C TRP A 8 18.58 -19.88 -15.32
N LEU A 9 18.47 -18.74 -16.04
CA LEU A 9 19.10 -18.54 -17.35
C LEU A 9 20.62 -18.65 -17.31
N ILE A 10 21.27 -18.07 -16.26
CA ILE A 10 22.71 -18.19 -16.04
C ILE A 10 23.09 -19.66 -15.82
N ALA A 11 22.42 -20.36 -14.91
CA ALA A 11 22.70 -21.76 -14.59
C ALA A 11 22.54 -22.65 -15.85
N ARG A 12 21.46 -22.47 -16.61
CA ARG A 12 21.20 -23.21 -17.82
C ARG A 12 22.20 -22.90 -18.94
N GLY A 13 22.54 -21.62 -19.17
CA GLY A 13 23.50 -21.19 -20.20
C GLY A 13 24.92 -21.65 -19.91
N LEU A 14 25.37 -21.57 -18.66
CA LEU A 14 26.70 -21.95 -18.23
C LEU A 14 26.90 -23.49 -18.16
N ILE A 15 25.88 -24.24 -17.71
CA ILE A 15 26.00 -25.68 -17.48
C ILE A 15 25.65 -26.49 -18.75
N LEU A 16 24.63 -26.07 -19.50
CA LEU A 16 24.07 -26.86 -20.60
C LEU A 16 24.28 -26.28 -22.00
N GLY A 17 24.83 -25.05 -22.11
CA GLY A 17 25.05 -24.38 -23.41
C GLY A 17 26.23 -25.00 -24.21
N PRO A 18 26.01 -25.46 -25.45
CA PRO A 18 27.04 -26.12 -26.25
C PRO A 18 28.07 -25.16 -26.87
N LYS A 19 27.77 -23.87 -26.98
CA LYS A 19 28.61 -22.86 -27.66
C LYS A 19 28.83 -21.62 -26.81
N MET A 20 30.04 -21.07 -26.89
CA MET A 20 30.44 -19.86 -26.16
C MET A 20 29.55 -18.66 -26.42
N ALA A 21 29.00 -18.52 -27.63
CA ALA A 21 28.08 -17.44 -27.98
C ALA A 21 26.77 -17.46 -27.17
N VAL A 22 26.21 -18.65 -26.89
CA VAL A 22 25.00 -18.79 -26.05
C VAL A 22 25.31 -18.41 -24.61
N ARG A 23 26.47 -18.81 -24.10
CA ARG A 23 26.92 -18.45 -22.73
C ARG A 23 27.12 -16.95 -22.59
N LEU A 24 27.74 -16.31 -23.55
CA LEU A 24 27.94 -14.85 -23.57
C LEU A 24 26.63 -14.09 -23.69
N ALA A 25 25.70 -14.53 -24.56
CA ALA A 25 24.37 -13.93 -24.70
C ALA A 25 23.54 -14.07 -23.41
N THR A 26 23.59 -15.24 -22.76
CA THR A 26 22.89 -15.47 -21.49
C THR A 26 23.47 -14.60 -20.35
N ALA A 27 24.80 -14.48 -20.29
CA ALA A 27 25.46 -13.63 -19.33
C ALA A 27 25.17 -12.14 -19.57
N ALA A 28 25.22 -11.69 -20.84
CA ALA A 28 24.88 -10.32 -21.23
C ALA A 28 23.43 -9.95 -20.89
N LEU A 29 22.47 -10.86 -21.16
CA LEU A 29 21.08 -10.68 -20.78
C LEU A 29 20.89 -10.60 -19.26
N ALA A 30 21.58 -11.44 -18.52
CA ALA A 30 21.56 -11.41 -17.05
C ALA A 30 22.14 -10.10 -16.50
N VAL A 31 23.26 -9.63 -17.03
CA VAL A 31 23.86 -8.33 -16.67
C VAL A 31 22.91 -7.19 -17.05
N ALA A 32 22.29 -7.21 -18.23
CA ALA A 32 21.32 -6.20 -18.62
C ALA A 32 20.11 -6.15 -17.68
N VAL A 33 19.58 -7.32 -17.29
CA VAL A 33 18.46 -7.43 -16.32
C VAL A 33 18.86 -6.91 -14.94
N LEU A 34 20.10 -7.17 -14.50
CA LEU A 34 20.62 -6.70 -13.21
C LEU A 34 21.01 -5.21 -13.24
N ALA A 35 21.36 -4.66 -14.40
CA ALA A 35 21.78 -3.27 -14.57
C ALA A 35 20.59 -2.29 -14.75
N VAL A 36 19.40 -2.78 -15.10
CA VAL A 36 18.19 -1.95 -15.25
C VAL A 36 17.89 -1.11 -14.00
N PRO A 37 18.02 -1.62 -12.76
CA PRO A 37 17.76 -0.84 -11.55
C PRO A 37 18.79 0.26 -11.25
N LEU A 38 19.96 0.25 -11.90
CA LEU A 38 21.06 1.19 -11.59
C LEU A 38 20.87 2.59 -12.21
N ARG A 39 19.93 2.74 -13.14
CA ARG A 39 19.59 4.03 -13.75
C ARG A 39 18.33 4.61 -13.11
N VAL A 40 18.44 5.08 -11.89
CA VAL A 40 17.36 5.83 -11.25
C VAL A 40 17.55 7.30 -11.57
N PRO A 41 16.59 7.99 -12.20
CA PRO A 41 16.68 9.41 -12.49
C PRO A 41 16.85 10.22 -11.20
N GLU A 42 17.68 11.27 -11.24
CA GLU A 42 17.80 12.21 -10.13
C GLU A 42 16.49 12.97 -9.94
N VAL A 43 16.10 13.14 -8.67
CA VAL A 43 14.96 13.97 -8.28
C VAL A 43 15.46 15.41 -8.17
N GLN A 44 14.90 16.35 -8.92
CA GLN A 44 15.20 17.78 -8.75
C GLN A 44 14.54 18.27 -7.46
N GLU A 45 15.36 18.65 -6.49
CA GLU A 45 14.92 19.26 -5.22
C GLU A 45 14.77 20.78 -5.36
N GLN A 46 13.71 21.29 -5.99
CA GLN A 46 13.49 22.75 -6.03
C GLN A 46 12.01 23.12 -5.95
N SER A 47 11.40 22.98 -4.79
CA SER A 47 10.24 23.74 -4.29
C SER A 47 9.88 23.26 -2.88
N VAL A 48 9.18 24.08 -2.12
CA VAL A 48 8.57 23.71 -0.84
C VAL A 48 7.69 22.50 -1.09
N GLN A 49 7.92 21.43 -0.31
CA GLN A 49 7.13 20.21 -0.37
C GLN A 49 6.06 20.28 0.71
N PRO A 50 4.84 19.77 0.46
CA PRO A 50 3.84 19.63 1.51
C PRO A 50 4.38 18.78 2.67
N VAL A 51 4.01 19.15 3.89
CA VAL A 51 4.33 18.41 5.10
C VAL A 51 3.15 17.52 5.47
N VAL A 52 3.40 16.23 5.61
CA VAL A 52 2.40 15.23 6.01
C VAL A 52 2.67 14.77 7.43
N ARG A 53 1.62 14.70 8.27
CA ARG A 53 1.66 14.14 9.61
C ARG A 53 1.09 12.74 9.61
N LEU A 54 1.90 11.76 9.98
CA LEU A 54 1.52 10.36 10.13
C LEU A 54 1.21 10.09 11.60
N ILE A 55 0.01 9.63 11.92
CA ILE A 55 -0.42 9.33 13.29
C ILE A 55 -0.39 7.82 13.51
N GLN A 56 0.33 7.38 14.55
CA GLN A 56 0.39 5.97 14.97
C GLN A 56 -0.17 5.84 16.39
N PRO A 57 -1.45 5.47 16.57
CA PRO A 57 -2.07 5.41 17.89
C PRO A 57 -1.60 4.23 18.73
N ASN A 58 -1.00 3.21 18.11
CA ASN A 58 -0.58 1.97 18.74
C ASN A 58 -1.69 1.35 19.59
N ALA A 59 -2.85 1.11 18.94
CA ALA A 59 -4.00 0.47 19.55
C ALA A 59 -3.94 -1.05 19.36
N PRO A 60 -3.64 -1.86 20.40
CA PRO A 60 -3.60 -3.31 20.27
C PRO A 60 -4.95 -3.87 19.83
N GLN A 61 -4.94 -4.90 18.98
CA GLN A 61 -6.17 -5.44 18.35
C GLN A 61 -7.24 -5.86 19.37
N HIS A 62 -6.83 -6.45 20.51
CA HIS A 62 -7.74 -6.90 21.55
C HIS A 62 -8.34 -5.75 22.39
N GLN A 63 -7.78 -4.53 22.33
CA GLN A 63 -8.27 -3.35 23.05
C GLN A 63 -8.99 -2.35 22.16
N LYS A 64 -8.69 -2.35 20.87
CA LYS A 64 -9.18 -1.35 19.91
C LYS A 64 -10.71 -1.22 19.91
N TRP A 65 -11.42 -2.34 20.07
CA TRP A 65 -12.87 -2.40 20.06
C TRP A 65 -13.52 -2.42 21.46
N ASP A 66 -12.71 -2.53 22.50
CA ASP A 66 -13.19 -2.53 23.88
C ASP A 66 -13.67 -1.12 24.26
N PRO A 67 -14.95 -0.97 24.72
CA PRO A 67 -15.46 0.32 25.16
C PRO A 67 -14.61 1.03 26.21
N ALA A 68 -13.89 0.27 27.05
CA ALA A 68 -13.01 0.84 28.08
C ALA A 68 -11.74 1.52 27.51
N PHE A 69 -11.34 1.17 26.31
CA PHE A 69 -10.08 1.64 25.71
C PHE A 69 -10.26 2.46 24.44
N ARG A 70 -11.33 2.26 23.68
CA ARG A 70 -11.56 2.92 22.39
C ARG A 70 -11.46 4.44 22.46
N GLN A 71 -12.02 5.04 23.50
CA GLN A 71 -11.98 6.49 23.73
C GLN A 71 -10.55 6.98 23.91
N LYS A 72 -9.73 6.29 24.69
CA LYS A 72 -8.32 6.61 24.90
C LYS A 72 -7.52 6.63 23.59
N PHE A 73 -7.79 5.69 22.68
CA PHE A 73 -7.07 5.65 21.40
C PHE A 73 -7.56 6.75 20.46
N TYR A 74 -8.83 7.10 20.52
CA TYR A 74 -9.37 8.23 19.76
C TYR A 74 -8.79 9.56 20.25
N GLU A 75 -8.83 9.82 21.55
CA GLU A 75 -8.25 11.03 22.18
C GLU A 75 -6.74 11.17 21.89
N ARG A 76 -6.00 10.07 21.90
CA ARG A 76 -4.59 10.04 21.52
C ARG A 76 -4.37 10.50 20.08
N GLN A 77 -5.21 10.07 19.15
CA GLN A 77 -5.12 10.50 17.76
C GLN A 77 -5.42 12.01 17.63
N LEU A 78 -6.39 12.53 18.35
CA LEU A 78 -6.68 13.96 18.41
C LEU A 78 -5.51 14.75 19.02
N GLU A 79 -4.92 14.27 20.12
CA GLU A 79 -3.75 14.88 20.77
C GLU A 79 -2.57 14.98 19.77
N PHE A 80 -2.25 13.88 19.10
CA PHE A 80 -1.16 13.87 18.12
C PHE A 80 -1.48 14.75 16.90
N THR A 81 -2.74 14.83 16.49
CA THR A 81 -3.19 15.71 15.41
C THR A 81 -3.02 17.18 15.82
N ALA A 82 -3.38 17.52 17.05
CA ALA A 82 -3.30 18.89 17.60
C ALA A 82 -1.89 19.32 17.99
N ALA A 83 -0.88 18.43 17.91
CA ALA A 83 0.50 18.78 18.23
C ALA A 83 1.00 19.94 17.36
N THR A 84 1.92 20.73 17.91
CA THR A 84 2.51 21.87 17.18
C THR A 84 3.25 21.42 15.93
N GLY A 85 3.12 22.15 14.84
CA GLY A 85 3.74 21.88 13.54
C GLY A 85 2.98 22.59 12.45
N ASP A 86 3.66 22.88 11.36
CA ASP A 86 3.07 23.41 10.13
C ASP A 86 2.84 22.22 9.20
N VAL A 87 1.60 21.74 9.13
CA VAL A 87 1.21 20.48 8.52
C VAL A 87 0.14 20.72 7.46
N ASP A 88 0.39 20.26 6.26
CA ASP A 88 -0.54 20.40 5.12
C ASP A 88 -1.57 19.25 5.05
N LEU A 89 -1.27 18.08 5.63
CA LEU A 89 -2.16 16.91 5.65
C LEU A 89 -1.88 16.05 6.87
N THR A 90 -2.91 15.71 7.63
CA THR A 90 -2.84 14.71 8.72
C THR A 90 -3.46 13.38 8.27
N ILE A 91 -2.81 12.26 8.61
CA ILE A 91 -3.23 10.93 8.16
C ILE A 91 -3.26 9.98 9.35
N TRP A 92 -4.42 9.35 9.57
CA TRP A 92 -4.64 8.29 10.57
C TRP A 92 -4.67 6.92 9.88
N PRO A 93 -4.37 5.82 10.59
CA PRO A 93 -4.27 4.49 10.00
C PRO A 93 -5.63 3.87 9.62
N GLU A 94 -5.60 2.63 9.13
CA GLU A 94 -6.76 1.80 8.81
C GLU A 94 -7.67 1.61 10.05
N VAL A 95 -8.98 1.81 9.84
CA VAL A 95 -10.02 1.70 10.89
C VAL A 95 -9.56 2.46 12.15
N ALA A 96 -9.09 3.68 11.99
CA ALA A 96 -8.58 4.52 13.07
C ALA A 96 -9.67 4.91 14.08
N VAL A 97 -10.91 4.97 13.61
CA VAL A 97 -12.09 5.31 14.41
C VAL A 97 -13.01 4.12 14.55
N THR A 98 -13.73 4.05 15.69
CA THR A 98 -14.67 2.97 16.00
C THR A 98 -16.13 3.35 15.78
N PHE A 99 -16.40 4.60 15.39
CA PHE A 99 -17.72 5.03 14.92
C PHE A 99 -17.85 4.79 13.41
N ARG A 100 -19.07 4.75 12.92
CA ARG A 100 -19.40 4.64 11.50
C ARG A 100 -19.57 6.02 10.89
N LEU A 101 -19.19 6.16 9.62
CA LEU A 101 -19.26 7.45 8.92
C LEU A 101 -20.68 8.01 8.81
N GLU A 102 -21.70 7.13 8.79
CA GLU A 102 -23.12 7.50 8.63
C GLU A 102 -23.78 8.01 9.91
N TYR A 103 -23.11 7.92 11.06
CA TYR A 103 -23.69 8.42 12.30
C TYR A 103 -23.80 9.94 12.25
N PRO A 104 -25.00 10.50 12.51
CA PRO A 104 -25.22 11.95 12.44
C PRO A 104 -24.39 12.70 13.49
N ASP A 105 -24.03 12.06 14.59
CA ASP A 105 -23.20 12.61 15.66
C ASP A 105 -21.72 12.23 15.52
N ALA A 106 -21.26 11.88 14.30
CA ALA A 106 -19.85 11.59 14.05
C ALA A 106 -19.02 12.85 14.31
N PRO A 107 -17.90 12.74 15.08
CA PRO A 107 -17.17 13.92 15.58
C PRO A 107 -16.21 14.51 14.54
N PHE A 108 -16.70 14.81 13.34
CA PHE A 108 -15.89 15.36 12.26
C PHE A 108 -15.37 16.77 12.56
N ASP A 109 -16.22 17.58 13.21
CA ASP A 109 -15.82 18.95 13.65
C ASP A 109 -14.67 18.89 14.67
N GLU A 110 -14.68 17.91 15.57
CA GLU A 110 -13.61 17.71 16.56
C GLU A 110 -12.30 17.32 15.88
N ILE A 111 -12.37 16.43 14.88
CA ILE A 111 -11.19 16.01 14.09
C ILE A 111 -10.64 17.20 13.31
N ALA A 112 -11.49 17.98 12.64
CA ALA A 112 -11.09 19.17 11.89
C ALA A 112 -10.50 20.25 12.80
N ALA A 113 -11.10 20.47 13.98
CA ALA A 113 -10.59 21.42 14.97
C ALA A 113 -9.19 21.01 15.47
N ALA A 114 -8.96 19.73 15.75
CA ALA A 114 -7.65 19.20 16.12
C ALA A 114 -6.60 19.43 15.00
N ALA A 115 -7.00 19.30 13.74
CA ALA A 115 -6.13 19.54 12.58
C ALA A 115 -5.95 21.03 12.23
N ARG A 116 -6.54 21.94 13.01
CA ARG A 116 -6.42 23.40 12.85
C ARG A 116 -6.76 23.91 11.44
N GLY A 117 -7.75 23.31 10.81
CA GLY A 117 -8.19 23.65 9.47
C GLY A 117 -7.40 22.97 8.33
N GLY A 118 -6.47 22.08 8.63
CA GLY A 118 -5.86 21.22 7.62
C GLY A 118 -6.75 20.00 7.30
N PRO A 119 -6.65 19.44 6.07
CA PRO A 119 -7.37 18.23 5.71
C PRO A 119 -6.88 17.03 6.52
N VAL A 120 -7.81 16.08 6.78
CA VAL A 120 -7.52 14.84 7.51
C VAL A 120 -7.98 13.64 6.70
N ILE A 121 -7.12 12.64 6.54
CA ILE A 121 -7.47 11.33 6.01
C ILE A 121 -7.45 10.31 7.14
N PHE A 122 -8.47 9.47 7.23
CA PHE A 122 -8.52 8.41 8.24
C PHE A 122 -9.26 7.17 7.75
N GLY A 123 -8.86 6.02 8.29
CA GLY A 123 -9.58 4.76 8.06
C GLY A 123 -10.79 4.65 8.98
N ALA A 124 -11.92 4.20 8.43
CA ALA A 124 -13.19 4.03 9.14
C ALA A 124 -13.99 2.84 8.59
N GLN A 125 -15.08 2.51 9.26
CA GLN A 125 -16.10 1.64 8.70
C GLN A 125 -17.26 2.46 8.15
N ARG A 126 -17.79 2.06 7.00
CA ARG A 126 -18.97 2.63 6.35
C ARG A 126 -20.02 1.55 6.14
N VAL A 127 -21.28 1.92 6.27
CA VAL A 127 -22.41 1.04 6.00
C VAL A 127 -23.37 1.71 5.02
N GLU A 128 -23.80 0.98 4.01
CA GLU A 128 -24.79 1.42 3.04
C GLU A 128 -25.82 0.31 2.82
N GLY A 129 -27.04 0.53 3.30
CA GLY A 129 -28.05 -0.51 3.32
C GLY A 129 -27.62 -1.73 4.15
N MET A 130 -27.43 -2.87 3.49
CA MET A 130 -26.93 -4.12 4.11
C MET A 130 -25.45 -4.36 3.91
N GLN A 131 -24.74 -3.47 3.25
CA GLN A 131 -23.32 -3.61 2.92
C GLN A 131 -22.47 -2.82 3.90
N ALA A 132 -21.37 -3.43 4.36
CA ALA A 132 -20.36 -2.78 5.19
C ALA A 132 -19.05 -2.70 4.41
N TYR A 133 -18.35 -1.60 4.55
CA TYR A 133 -17.10 -1.34 3.86
C TYR A 133 -15.99 -0.97 4.86
N ASN A 134 -14.78 -1.44 4.60
CA ASN A 134 -13.56 -0.91 5.17
C ASN A 134 -13.16 0.29 4.30
N ALA A 135 -13.19 1.50 4.84
CA ALA A 135 -13.10 2.71 4.06
C ALA A 135 -11.99 3.65 4.52
N LEU A 136 -11.49 4.45 3.60
CA LEU A 136 -10.72 5.65 3.83
C LEU A 136 -11.66 6.84 3.62
N ALA A 137 -11.71 7.73 4.61
CA ALA A 137 -12.47 8.98 4.56
C ALA A 137 -11.51 10.17 4.48
N GLN A 138 -11.84 11.14 3.64
CA GLN A 138 -11.13 12.41 3.50
C GLN A 138 -12.04 13.53 4.01
N LEU A 139 -11.58 14.23 5.06
CA LEU A 139 -12.23 15.44 5.56
C LEU A 139 -11.49 16.68 5.05
N SER A 140 -12.26 17.70 4.68
CA SER A 140 -11.74 19.05 4.50
C SER A 140 -11.30 19.66 5.83
N GLY A 141 -10.54 20.74 5.77
CA GLY A 141 -10.21 21.52 6.96
C GLY A 141 -11.43 22.13 7.68
N ALA A 142 -12.59 22.18 7.03
CA ALA A 142 -13.87 22.63 7.60
C ALA A 142 -14.69 21.48 8.23
N GLY A 143 -14.17 20.25 8.27
CA GLY A 143 -14.89 19.08 8.81
C GLY A 143 -15.92 18.46 7.87
N ALA A 144 -16.02 18.95 6.63
CA ALA A 144 -16.90 18.35 5.64
C ALA A 144 -16.26 17.07 5.06
N MET A 145 -17.08 16.07 4.78
CA MET A 145 -16.66 14.87 4.06
C MET A 145 -16.46 15.21 2.59
N ASP A 146 -15.21 15.24 2.14
CA ASP A 146 -14.86 15.56 0.76
C ASP A 146 -14.94 14.33 -0.15
N ASP A 147 -14.41 13.20 0.30
CA ASP A 147 -14.36 11.99 -0.51
C ASP A 147 -14.21 10.73 0.36
N ILE A 148 -14.64 9.57 -0.17
CA ILE A 148 -14.58 8.26 0.49
C ILE A 148 -14.08 7.22 -0.51
N TYR A 149 -13.12 6.41 -0.10
CA TYR A 149 -12.65 5.24 -0.85
C TYR A 149 -12.96 3.97 -0.08
N ASP A 150 -13.69 3.04 -0.68
CA ASP A 150 -13.96 1.73 -0.11
C ASP A 150 -12.93 0.71 -0.60
N LYS A 151 -12.35 -0.04 0.32
CA LYS A 151 -11.41 -1.12 0.03
C LYS A 151 -12.02 -2.09 -0.97
N HIS A 152 -11.34 -2.31 -2.09
CA HIS A 152 -11.86 -3.16 -3.16
C HIS A 152 -11.27 -4.58 -3.12
N HIS A 153 -10.04 -4.74 -2.64
CA HIS A 153 -9.40 -6.06 -2.55
C HIS A 153 -9.39 -6.55 -1.11
N LEU A 154 -10.39 -7.35 -0.77
CA LEU A 154 -10.62 -7.85 0.58
C LEU A 154 -9.73 -9.05 0.91
N VAL A 155 -9.42 -9.23 2.20
CA VAL A 155 -8.67 -10.37 2.71
C VAL A 155 -9.58 -11.60 2.79
N PRO A 156 -9.29 -12.68 2.04
CA PRO A 156 -10.05 -13.92 2.15
C PRO A 156 -9.99 -14.48 3.57
N PHE A 157 -11.12 -14.97 4.08
CA PHE A 157 -11.33 -15.49 5.44
C PHE A 157 -11.11 -14.49 6.58
N GLY A 158 -10.55 -13.31 6.31
CA GLY A 158 -10.41 -12.21 7.25
C GLY A 158 -11.55 -11.20 7.16
N GLU A 159 -11.85 -10.75 5.95
CA GLU A 159 -12.84 -9.71 5.67
C GLU A 159 -14.09 -10.25 4.95
N TYR A 160 -13.97 -11.38 4.27
CA TYR A 160 -15.08 -12.09 3.67
C TYR A 160 -14.81 -13.60 3.64
N ILE A 161 -15.87 -14.42 3.48
CA ILE A 161 -15.75 -15.87 3.36
C ILE A 161 -15.92 -16.25 1.88
N PRO A 162 -14.89 -16.76 1.19
CA PRO A 162 -15.01 -17.25 -0.17
C PRO A 162 -16.06 -18.38 -0.26
N GLY A 163 -16.97 -18.30 -1.24
CA GLY A 163 -18.05 -19.28 -1.39
C GLY A 163 -19.27 -19.03 -0.49
N GLY A 164 -19.30 -17.95 0.29
CA GLY A 164 -20.46 -17.37 0.97
C GLY A 164 -21.36 -18.39 1.67
N ASP A 165 -22.60 -18.56 1.19
CA ASP A 165 -23.63 -19.38 1.81
C ASP A 165 -23.31 -20.87 1.91
N LEU A 166 -22.51 -21.43 0.98
CA LEU A 166 -22.14 -22.83 1.01
C LEU A 166 -21.19 -23.14 2.18
N VAL A 167 -20.23 -22.24 2.41
CA VAL A 167 -19.23 -22.39 3.48
C VAL A 167 -19.88 -22.20 4.87
N ARG A 168 -20.83 -21.29 4.99
CA ARG A 168 -21.64 -21.13 6.21
C ARG A 168 -22.45 -22.39 6.54
N ARG A 169 -23.04 -23.04 5.53
CA ARG A 169 -23.77 -24.32 5.70
C ARG A 169 -22.86 -25.46 6.19
N LEU A 170 -21.56 -25.38 5.90
CA LEU A 170 -20.56 -26.37 6.36
C LEU A 170 -20.01 -26.05 7.76
N GLY A 171 -20.51 -25.01 8.43
CA GLY A 171 -20.11 -24.64 9.80
C GLY A 171 -18.72 -24.03 9.91
N LEU A 172 -18.08 -23.67 8.78
CA LEU A 172 -16.79 -22.99 8.78
C LEU A 172 -17.00 -21.51 9.08
N ARG A 173 -16.56 -21.10 10.25
CA ARG A 173 -16.64 -19.72 10.73
C ARG A 173 -15.27 -19.08 10.62
N GLY A 174 -15.19 -17.90 10.01
CA GLY A 174 -13.93 -17.14 9.89
C GLY A 174 -13.85 -15.98 10.88
N LEU A 175 -12.72 -15.28 10.93
CA LEU A 175 -12.55 -14.04 11.72
C LEU A 175 -13.55 -12.93 11.33
N ALA A 176 -14.20 -13.04 10.17
CA ALA A 176 -15.28 -12.17 9.71
C ALA A 176 -16.58 -12.25 10.55
N GLU A 177 -16.61 -13.04 11.63
CA GLU A 177 -17.80 -13.23 12.49
C GLU A 177 -18.29 -11.96 13.20
N GLN A 178 -17.47 -10.92 13.27
CA GLN A 178 -17.91 -9.64 13.88
C GLN A 178 -18.88 -8.85 12.98
N LEU A 179 -18.95 -9.19 11.69
CA LEU A 179 -19.95 -8.66 10.75
C LEU A 179 -20.71 -9.83 10.13
N PRO A 180 -22.04 -9.91 10.28
CA PRO A 180 -22.85 -11.07 9.84
C PRO A 180 -22.70 -11.46 8.37
N LEU A 181 -22.23 -10.53 7.52
CA LEU A 181 -22.05 -10.70 6.07
C LEU A 181 -20.60 -10.49 5.59
N GLY A 182 -19.67 -10.10 6.48
CA GLY A 182 -18.34 -9.63 6.11
C GLY A 182 -18.37 -8.22 5.49
N PHE A 183 -17.22 -7.77 4.95
CA PHE A 183 -17.14 -6.54 4.17
C PHE A 183 -17.54 -6.78 2.71
N SER A 184 -18.08 -5.74 2.08
CA SER A 184 -18.32 -5.68 0.63
C SER A 184 -17.12 -5.01 -0.06
N PRO A 185 -16.74 -5.46 -1.27
CA PRO A 185 -15.68 -4.82 -2.02
C PRO A 185 -16.14 -3.47 -2.59
N GLY A 186 -15.25 -2.49 -2.59
CA GLY A 186 -15.42 -1.21 -3.27
C GLY A 186 -15.31 -1.32 -4.79
N ALA A 187 -15.51 -0.18 -5.46
CA ALA A 187 -15.54 -0.10 -6.93
C ALA A 187 -14.19 -0.36 -7.61
N GLY A 188 -13.09 -0.22 -6.90
CA GLY A 188 -11.72 -0.41 -7.43
C GLY A 188 -10.81 0.79 -7.19
N PRO A 189 -9.53 0.69 -7.59
CA PRO A 189 -8.56 1.74 -7.39
C PRO A 189 -8.90 2.96 -8.23
N ARG A 190 -8.72 4.15 -7.69
CA ARG A 190 -8.91 5.43 -8.37
C ARG A 190 -7.95 6.48 -7.84
N VAL A 191 -7.75 7.52 -8.63
CA VAL A 191 -7.00 8.70 -8.19
C VAL A 191 -7.92 9.60 -7.37
N MET A 192 -7.45 10.01 -6.20
CA MET A 192 -8.07 11.02 -5.34
C MET A 192 -7.17 12.25 -5.27
N ALA A 193 -7.71 13.40 -4.85
CA ALA A 193 -6.98 14.64 -4.78
C ALA A 193 -7.17 15.34 -3.42
N ILE A 194 -6.11 15.98 -2.94
CA ILE A 194 -6.14 16.84 -1.76
C ILE A 194 -5.64 18.20 -2.22
N GLU A 195 -6.44 19.22 -1.99
CA GLU A 195 -6.10 20.58 -2.36
C GLU A 195 -4.74 21.00 -1.73
N ASN A 196 -3.88 21.63 -2.52
CA ASN A 196 -2.53 22.08 -2.16
C ASN A 196 -1.52 20.97 -1.74
N VAL A 197 -1.92 19.70 -1.72
CA VAL A 197 -1.01 18.57 -1.39
C VAL A 197 -0.68 17.76 -2.64
N GLY A 198 -1.69 17.40 -3.44
CA GLY A 198 -1.51 16.63 -4.66
C GLY A 198 -2.52 15.50 -4.83
N THR A 199 -2.25 14.64 -5.82
CA THR A 199 -3.08 13.51 -6.17
C THR A 199 -2.50 12.20 -5.64
N TYR A 200 -3.36 11.28 -5.20
CA TYR A 200 -2.92 10.00 -4.66
C TYR A 200 -3.82 8.84 -5.06
N VAL A 201 -3.28 7.63 -4.98
CA VAL A 201 -4.06 6.39 -5.04
C VAL A 201 -4.05 5.76 -3.65
N PRO A 202 -5.23 5.56 -3.03
CA PRO A 202 -5.33 4.86 -1.75
C PRO A 202 -5.06 3.37 -1.90
N MET A 203 -4.46 2.80 -0.86
CA MET A 203 -4.31 1.37 -0.65
C MET A 203 -4.66 1.08 0.81
N ILE A 204 -5.61 0.21 1.07
CA ILE A 204 -5.94 -0.20 2.42
C ILE A 204 -5.37 -1.61 2.67
N CYS A 205 -4.35 -1.68 3.55
CA CYS A 205 -3.73 -2.91 4.05
C CYS A 205 -3.33 -3.89 2.92
N TYR A 206 -4.05 -4.98 2.75
CA TYR A 206 -3.80 -6.05 1.78
C TYR A 206 -3.70 -5.58 0.31
N GLU A 207 -4.29 -4.45 -0.06
CA GLU A 207 -4.24 -3.89 -1.41
C GLU A 207 -2.81 -3.57 -1.88
N ALA A 208 -1.91 -3.24 -0.96
CA ALA A 208 -0.51 -2.96 -1.29
C ALA A 208 0.25 -4.14 -1.91
N ILE A 209 -0.24 -5.37 -1.79
CA ILE A 209 0.42 -6.54 -2.38
C ILE A 209 0.08 -6.78 -3.85
N PHE A 210 -0.89 -6.02 -4.42
CA PHE A 210 -1.39 -6.21 -5.78
C PHE A 210 -0.97 -5.07 -6.73
N PRO A 211 0.27 -5.07 -7.25
CA PRO A 211 0.74 -3.98 -8.10
C PRO A 211 -0.07 -3.81 -9.40
N HIS A 212 -0.66 -4.88 -9.92
CA HIS A 212 -1.47 -4.82 -11.13
C HIS A 212 -2.77 -4.03 -10.94
N GLU A 213 -3.30 -3.95 -9.70
CA GLU A 213 -4.47 -3.15 -9.38
C GLU A 213 -4.16 -1.66 -9.52
N LEU A 214 -3.03 -1.20 -8.98
CA LEU A 214 -2.59 0.19 -9.06
C LEU A 214 -2.40 0.70 -10.50
N ARG A 215 -2.29 -0.19 -11.48
CA ARG A 215 -2.16 0.17 -12.90
C ARG A 215 -3.50 0.34 -13.61
N LYS A 216 -4.62 0.12 -12.92
CA LYS A 216 -5.97 0.30 -13.49
C LYS A 216 -6.46 1.74 -13.40
N VAL A 217 -5.74 2.63 -12.70
CA VAL A 217 -6.11 4.04 -12.58
C VAL A 217 -5.91 4.80 -13.89
N ASP A 218 -6.76 5.78 -14.13
CA ASP A 218 -6.80 6.54 -15.39
C ASP A 218 -5.66 7.55 -15.51
N ALA A 219 -5.09 7.99 -14.39
CA ALA A 219 -4.01 8.98 -14.35
C ALA A 219 -2.91 8.55 -13.37
N ARG A 220 -1.68 9.05 -13.60
CA ARG A 220 -0.57 8.82 -12.69
C ARG A 220 -0.67 9.80 -11.53
N PRO A 221 -0.78 9.31 -10.27
CA PRO A 221 -0.83 10.18 -9.09
C PRO A 221 0.56 10.75 -8.73
N ASP A 222 0.57 11.69 -7.79
CA ASP A 222 1.81 12.23 -7.21
C ASP A 222 2.40 11.26 -6.17
N PHE A 223 1.56 10.54 -5.42
CA PHE A 223 1.99 9.55 -4.41
C PHE A 223 0.99 8.41 -4.23
N LEU A 224 1.41 7.39 -3.51
CA LEU A 224 0.56 6.29 -3.04
C LEU A 224 0.32 6.46 -1.54
N LEU A 225 -0.92 6.31 -1.08
CA LEU A 225 -1.29 6.39 0.32
C LEU A 225 -1.68 5.01 0.84
N HIS A 226 -0.94 4.49 1.82
CA HIS A 226 -1.15 3.17 2.36
C HIS A 226 -1.57 3.23 3.84
N LEU A 227 -2.87 3.04 4.11
CA LEU A 227 -3.40 2.89 5.46
C LEU A 227 -3.42 1.41 5.84
N THR A 228 -2.95 1.07 7.05
CA THR A 228 -2.90 -0.34 7.46
C THR A 228 -3.08 -0.54 8.96
N ASN A 229 -3.48 -1.76 9.32
CA ASN A 229 -3.51 -2.24 10.69
C ASN A 229 -2.71 -3.55 10.80
N ASP A 230 -1.42 -3.44 11.07
CA ASP A 230 -0.51 -4.60 11.15
C ASP A 230 -0.66 -5.41 12.45
N ALA A 231 -1.58 -5.05 13.34
CA ALA A 231 -1.80 -5.75 14.61
C ALA A 231 -2.15 -7.25 14.45
N TRP A 232 -2.61 -7.63 13.25
CA TRP A 232 -2.90 -9.01 12.88
C TRP A 232 -1.68 -9.90 12.67
N PHE A 233 -0.52 -9.30 12.35
CA PHE A 233 0.68 -10.03 11.92
C PHE A 233 1.63 -10.37 13.06
N GLY A 234 1.31 -9.94 14.30
CA GLY A 234 2.21 -10.07 15.44
C GLY A 234 3.48 -9.21 15.32
N PRO A 235 4.42 -9.31 16.27
CA PRO A 235 5.55 -8.38 16.36
C PRO A 235 6.81 -8.83 15.59
N LEU A 236 6.81 -9.98 14.92
CA LEU A 236 8.03 -10.53 14.32
C LEU A 236 8.24 -10.05 12.88
N SER A 237 8.04 -10.92 11.89
CA SER A 237 8.40 -10.66 10.50
C SER A 237 7.29 -10.00 9.67
N GLY A 238 6.02 -10.21 10.04
CA GLY A 238 4.87 -9.79 9.24
C GLY A 238 4.82 -8.29 8.94
N PRO A 239 4.90 -7.40 9.94
CA PRO A 239 4.88 -5.96 9.70
C PRO A 239 6.05 -5.46 8.82
N TYR A 240 7.23 -6.06 8.97
CA TYR A 240 8.40 -5.70 8.16
C TYR A 240 8.30 -6.21 6.72
N GLN A 241 7.70 -7.40 6.50
CA GLN A 241 7.40 -7.90 5.16
C GLN A 241 6.37 -7.01 4.46
N HIS A 242 5.35 -6.56 5.20
CA HIS A 242 4.34 -5.65 4.67
C HIS A 242 4.93 -4.27 4.34
N LEU A 243 5.84 -3.74 5.18
CA LEU A 243 6.62 -2.53 4.86
C LEU A 243 7.48 -2.74 3.60
N ALA A 244 8.14 -3.89 3.46
CA ALA A 244 8.94 -4.20 2.28
C ALA A 244 8.09 -4.22 0.99
N GLN A 245 6.83 -4.66 1.06
CA GLN A 245 5.89 -4.60 -0.05
C GLN A 245 5.54 -3.14 -0.42
N ALA A 246 5.27 -2.28 0.57
CA ALA A 246 5.05 -0.86 0.33
C ALA A 246 6.27 -0.20 -0.35
N ARG A 247 7.49 -0.53 0.10
CA ARG A 247 8.74 -0.08 -0.54
C ARG A 247 8.88 -0.58 -1.98
N ALA A 248 8.47 -1.82 -2.24
CA ALA A 248 8.45 -2.35 -3.61
C ALA A 248 7.48 -1.56 -4.50
N ARG A 249 6.29 -1.17 -3.99
CA ARG A 249 5.36 -0.28 -4.73
C ARG A 249 6.02 1.03 -5.09
N ALA A 250 6.74 1.67 -4.15
CA ALA A 250 7.44 2.92 -4.45
C ALA A 250 8.41 2.77 -5.62
N ILE A 251 9.24 1.73 -5.61
CA ILE A 251 10.25 1.45 -6.65
C ILE A 251 9.57 1.13 -8.00
N GLU A 252 8.59 0.24 -7.99
CA GLU A 252 7.91 -0.23 -9.21
C GLU A 252 7.19 0.90 -9.94
N PHE A 253 6.59 1.82 -9.20
CA PHE A 253 5.80 2.91 -9.77
C PHE A 253 6.60 4.22 -9.92
N GLY A 254 7.77 4.32 -9.26
CA GLY A 254 8.53 5.57 -9.19
C GLY A 254 7.74 6.67 -8.46
N LEU A 255 6.94 6.29 -7.48
CA LEU A 255 6.08 7.15 -6.68
C LEU A 255 6.45 7.03 -5.20
N PRO A 256 6.45 8.12 -4.43
CA PRO A 256 6.55 8.01 -2.98
C PRO A 256 5.34 7.26 -2.41
N VAL A 257 5.56 6.58 -1.29
CA VAL A 257 4.50 5.92 -0.52
C VAL A 257 4.45 6.51 0.87
N ILE A 258 3.31 7.05 1.24
CA ILE A 258 3.00 7.46 2.61
C ILE A 258 2.28 6.29 3.26
N ARG A 259 2.97 5.62 4.18
CA ARG A 259 2.43 4.46 4.90
C ARG A 259 2.10 4.83 6.34
N VAL A 260 0.84 4.67 6.73
CA VAL A 260 0.36 4.95 8.09
C VAL A 260 -0.22 3.68 8.67
N ALA A 261 0.40 3.22 9.76
CA ALA A 261 0.06 1.97 10.44
C ALA A 261 -0.51 2.24 11.84
N ASN A 262 -1.36 1.35 12.33
CA ASN A 262 -1.85 1.42 13.71
C ASN A 262 -0.76 1.00 14.71
N THR A 263 -0.28 -0.23 14.62
CA THR A 263 0.79 -0.78 15.49
C THR A 263 2.06 -1.13 14.70
N GLY A 264 1.98 -1.10 13.38
CA GLY A 264 3.08 -1.42 12.47
C GLY A 264 4.10 -0.30 12.38
N VAL A 265 4.92 -0.35 11.32
CA VAL A 265 5.86 0.72 11.01
C VAL A 265 5.18 1.74 10.11
N SER A 266 4.94 2.97 10.60
CA SER A 266 4.55 4.10 9.76
C SER A 266 5.78 4.70 9.12
N ALA A 267 5.73 5.05 7.84
CA ALA A 267 6.90 5.54 7.12
C ALA A 267 6.56 6.43 5.93
N VAL A 268 7.39 7.43 5.71
CA VAL A 268 7.48 8.18 4.45
C VAL A 268 8.56 7.54 3.60
N ILE A 269 8.16 6.97 2.47
CA ILE A 269 9.02 6.19 1.58
C ILE A 269 9.16 6.97 0.27
N ASP A 270 10.39 7.27 -0.14
CA ASP A 270 10.62 7.96 -1.40
C ASP A 270 10.37 7.05 -2.63
N ALA A 271 10.31 7.64 -3.80
CA ALA A 271 10.09 6.95 -5.07
C ALA A 271 11.16 5.89 -5.45
N ARG A 272 12.24 5.79 -4.68
CA ARG A 272 13.31 4.79 -4.82
C ARG A 272 13.23 3.70 -3.75
N GLY A 273 12.21 3.74 -2.88
CA GLY A 273 12.02 2.81 -1.77
C GLY A 273 12.88 3.11 -0.54
N GLY A 274 13.54 4.27 -0.50
CA GLY A 274 14.26 4.76 0.68
C GLY A 274 13.28 5.26 1.74
N ILE A 275 13.47 4.86 2.99
CA ILE A 275 12.70 5.41 4.12
C ILE A 275 13.32 6.76 4.48
N ARG A 276 12.53 7.82 4.48
CA ARG A 276 12.93 9.18 4.83
C ARG A 276 12.70 9.45 6.31
N ASP A 277 11.49 9.12 6.77
CA ASP A 277 11.06 9.24 8.16
C ASP A 277 10.20 8.05 8.53
N GLN A 278 10.19 7.67 9.81
CA GLN A 278 9.39 6.54 10.29
C GLN A 278 9.08 6.61 11.78
N LEU A 279 8.00 5.92 12.18
CA LEU A 279 7.71 5.49 13.55
C LEU A 279 7.94 3.97 13.64
N ALA A 280 8.58 3.54 14.72
CA ALA A 280 8.90 2.13 14.91
C ALA A 280 7.66 1.27 15.20
N LEU A 281 7.81 -0.03 15.00
CA LEU A 281 6.79 -1.03 15.36
C LEU A 281 6.44 -0.92 16.84
N ASN A 282 5.14 -0.94 17.17
CA ASN A 282 4.59 -0.83 18.53
C ASN A 282 4.93 0.48 19.26
N GLU A 283 5.30 1.51 18.55
CA GLU A 283 5.47 2.86 19.08
C GLU A 283 4.18 3.65 18.93
N ALA A 284 3.80 4.44 19.96
CA ALA A 284 2.72 5.41 19.85
C ALA A 284 3.32 6.79 19.64
N GLY A 285 2.88 7.51 18.62
CA GLY A 285 3.43 8.82 18.30
C GLY A 285 2.92 9.36 16.97
N PHE A 286 3.57 10.43 16.53
CA PHE A 286 3.39 10.99 15.21
C PHE A 286 4.76 11.40 14.62
N VAL A 287 4.80 11.57 13.31
CA VAL A 287 5.95 12.12 12.60
C VAL A 287 5.48 13.07 11.53
N ASP A 288 6.10 14.25 11.49
CA ASP A 288 5.92 15.25 10.43
C ASP A 288 7.07 15.13 9.45
N ALA A 289 6.74 14.92 8.18
CA ALA A 289 7.74 14.72 7.14
C ALA A 289 7.31 15.39 5.83
N SER A 290 8.30 15.88 5.08
CA SER A 290 8.05 16.41 3.74
C SER A 290 7.64 15.29 2.80
N LEU A 291 6.58 15.48 2.00
CA LEU A 291 6.13 14.57 0.97
C LEU A 291 7.20 14.49 -0.15
N PRO A 292 7.87 13.34 -0.37
CA PRO A 292 8.86 13.23 -1.42
C PRO A 292 8.23 13.34 -2.82
N ARG A 293 9.01 13.79 -3.79
CA ARG A 293 8.51 13.89 -5.17
C ARG A 293 8.53 12.56 -5.90
N PRO A 294 7.59 12.35 -6.84
CA PRO A 294 7.66 11.25 -7.76
C PRO A 294 8.86 11.38 -8.72
N THR A 295 9.41 10.27 -9.17
CA THR A 295 10.35 10.22 -10.29
C THR A 295 9.59 10.17 -11.62
N ALA A 296 10.30 10.16 -12.74
CA ALA A 296 9.69 9.85 -14.04
C ALA A 296 9.00 8.47 -14.01
N ALA A 297 7.97 8.31 -14.86
CA ALA A 297 7.23 7.05 -14.97
C ALA A 297 8.18 5.89 -15.30
N THR A 298 8.16 4.87 -14.47
CA THR A 298 9.02 3.68 -14.59
C THR A 298 8.60 2.80 -15.77
N MET A 299 9.46 1.87 -16.15
CA MET A 299 9.10 0.82 -17.12
C MET A 299 7.96 -0.05 -16.60
N TYR A 300 7.91 -0.31 -15.28
CA TYR A 300 6.82 -1.08 -14.67
C TYR A 300 5.49 -0.32 -14.74
N TRP A 301 5.46 0.98 -14.44
CA TRP A 301 4.26 1.80 -14.63
C TRP A 301 3.70 1.68 -16.06
N ARG A 302 4.59 1.77 -17.08
CA ARG A 302 4.18 1.75 -18.50
C ARG A 302 3.74 0.38 -18.98
N PHE A 303 4.48 -0.66 -18.63
CA PHE A 303 4.34 -1.99 -19.27
C PHE A 303 3.91 -3.09 -18.29
N GLY A 304 4.04 -2.87 -16.97
CA GLY A 304 3.80 -3.88 -15.93
C GLY A 304 4.66 -5.12 -16.15
N ASP A 305 4.08 -6.28 -15.91
CA ASP A 305 4.76 -7.57 -16.05
C ASP A 305 4.98 -8.02 -17.49
N ARG A 306 4.43 -7.29 -18.49
CA ARG A 306 4.50 -7.68 -19.92
C ARG A 306 5.93 -7.89 -20.40
N ILE A 307 6.89 -7.04 -19.97
CA ILE A 307 8.30 -7.18 -20.36
C ILE A 307 8.88 -8.46 -19.75
N ALA A 308 8.61 -8.73 -18.47
CA ALA A 308 9.08 -9.93 -17.79
C ALA A 308 8.54 -11.21 -18.46
N PHE A 309 7.24 -11.22 -18.78
CA PHE A 309 6.63 -12.33 -19.51
C PHE A 309 7.19 -12.51 -20.94
N ALA A 310 7.41 -11.41 -21.66
CA ALA A 310 8.01 -11.47 -22.99
C ALA A 310 9.43 -12.04 -22.96
N LEU A 311 10.26 -11.62 -22.00
CA LEU A 311 11.62 -12.14 -21.82
C LEU A 311 11.62 -13.63 -21.41
N LEU A 312 10.73 -14.04 -20.51
CA LEU A 312 10.54 -15.43 -20.12
C LEU A 312 10.14 -16.30 -21.33
N PHE A 313 9.17 -15.84 -22.10
CA PHE A 313 8.66 -16.56 -23.27
C PHE A 313 9.73 -16.68 -24.37
N ALA A 314 10.46 -15.60 -24.67
CA ALA A 314 11.59 -15.63 -25.59
C ALA A 314 12.69 -16.59 -25.14
N GLY A 315 13.00 -16.61 -23.84
CA GLY A 315 13.94 -17.56 -23.25
C GLY A 315 13.50 -19.02 -23.40
N LEU A 316 12.23 -19.33 -23.17
CA LEU A 316 11.66 -20.67 -23.33
C LEU A 316 11.71 -21.13 -24.79
N ILE A 317 11.35 -20.27 -25.76
CA ILE A 317 11.45 -20.56 -27.18
C ILE A 317 12.90 -20.84 -27.57
N GLY A 318 13.85 -19.98 -27.15
CA GLY A 318 15.27 -20.16 -27.44
C GLY A 318 15.80 -21.51 -26.94
N LEU A 319 15.41 -21.91 -25.72
CA LEU A 319 15.77 -23.21 -25.16
C LEU A 319 15.13 -24.38 -25.90
N GLY A 320 13.87 -24.25 -26.34
CA GLY A 320 13.19 -25.28 -27.13
C GLY A 320 13.84 -25.51 -28.49
N LEU A 321 14.27 -24.42 -29.15
CA LEU A 321 14.99 -24.51 -30.43
C LEU A 321 16.37 -25.15 -30.27
N LEU A 322 17.09 -24.80 -29.23
CA LEU A 322 18.42 -25.39 -28.92
C LEU A 322 18.34 -26.88 -28.53
N GLY A 323 17.24 -27.29 -27.88
CA GLY A 323 16.98 -28.70 -27.55
C GLY A 323 16.73 -29.58 -28.78
N ARG A 324 16.03 -29.05 -29.77
CA ARG A 324 15.78 -29.79 -31.06
C ARG A 324 17.02 -29.96 -31.90
N SER A 325 17.99 -29.03 -31.84
CA SER A 325 19.25 -29.13 -32.60
C SER A 325 20.19 -30.24 -32.11
N LYS A 326 19.91 -30.90 -31.00
CA LYS A 326 20.71 -31.99 -30.42
C LYS A 326 20.18 -33.38 -30.72
N SER A 327 19.00 -33.49 -31.34
CA SER A 327 18.36 -34.79 -31.68
C SER A 327 18.55 -35.21 -33.14
N HIS A 328 19.48 -34.61 -33.88
CA HIS A 328 19.88 -34.98 -35.22
C HIS A 328 21.37 -35.25 -35.32
#